data_9ac15f9b707c014ca01fa08850e44c15
#
_entry.id   9ac15f9b707c014ca01fa08850e44c15
#
_cell.length_a   1.000
_cell.length_b   1.000
_cell.length_c   1.000
_cell.angle_alpha   90.00
_cell.angle_beta   90.00
_cell.angle_gamma   90.00
#
_symmetry.space_group_name_H-M   'P 1'
#
loop_
_entity.id
_entity.type
_entity.pdbx_description
1 polymer ?
#
loop_
_entity_poly.entity_id
_entity_poly.type
_entity_poly.pdbx_seq_one_letter_code
_entity_poly.pdbx_strand_id
1 'polypeptide(L)'
;MTLNTLESLGLRCRTVPVLRFRAERVYELLNMEPRELSEILFRLKCESEESEGYLEVEVNADRPDMFMGEGLARAVKGILGVEVGWRKPKVVDSGFKLIVEDVPTRPYIVAAVVYNVNIDSSYYLEELIQFQEKLHEGLGRRRRKAAIGLHDADKMPGRTLRYAMAPIDVMFKPLGYTKPVKAREVLERDEKGVEYGWISRSGDLHPFIFSDNEIITMPPVLNSDITKLEVGTRSIFIDVTSTDLQVAEATLNIIVSNLVERPGAYVGIVDVIAPWGGPYPRLKPKIVRLRSVDVNRVLGSSLSDVEVEELLKRMGYNVRIEGEILEIEVPPYRVDVEGVVDVAEDIAIAVGYERLNPTLWQPGMRGEYHGLTRLSRSIRLILVGLGFTEVMRLSLTSPQLLETLGLRGEALEVLNPVQVEYSVLRPAIVASLLDLLTGNKHSPKPVKVFEIGPIVARVEGGVVEDERLGLAVMDDEVSYEDIQAPVYYMLRALGVNFTVRPATTPYTINGRTGEVVVGGVKLGILGEVKPEVLEKLKLEYPVAVAEISLGKLLESLKEY
;
A
#
# COMPACT_ATOMS: atom_id res chain seq x y z
N MET A 1 19.14 10.16 6.83
CA MET A 1 18.15 11.14 6.41
C MET A 1 17.04 11.11 7.44
N THR A 2 16.80 12.19 8.17
CA THR A 2 15.74 12.26 9.18
C THR A 2 14.38 12.45 8.51
N LEU A 3 13.30 11.99 9.13
CA LEU A 3 11.91 12.12 8.65
C LEU A 3 11.56 13.55 8.17
N ASN A 4 12.10 14.57 8.83
CA ASN A 4 11.91 15.98 8.47
C ASN A 4 12.45 16.37 7.08
N THR A 5 13.41 15.61 6.52
CA THR A 5 13.99 15.89 5.19
C THR A 5 13.08 15.34 4.06
N LEU A 6 12.26 14.34 4.35
CA LEU A 6 11.29 13.80 3.40
C LEU A 6 10.01 14.64 3.31
N GLU A 7 9.61 15.30 4.39
CA GLU A 7 8.45 16.20 4.41
C GLU A 7 8.69 17.49 3.59
N SER A 8 9.93 18.00 3.58
CA SER A 8 10.29 19.17 2.76
C SER A 8 10.30 18.90 1.25
N LEU A 9 10.31 17.62 0.83
CA LEU A 9 10.30 17.18 -0.56
C LEU A 9 8.90 16.80 -1.10
N GLY A 10 7.83 17.02 -0.31
CA GLY A 10 6.46 16.67 -0.73
C GLY A 10 6.19 15.17 -0.86
N LEU A 11 7.09 14.32 -0.40
CA LEU A 11 7.00 12.86 -0.45
C LEU A 11 6.28 12.32 0.79
N ARG A 12 5.00 12.67 0.95
CA ARG A 12 4.12 11.98 1.91
C ARG A 12 3.58 10.70 1.30
N CYS A 13 4.40 9.67 1.20
CA CYS A 13 3.91 8.31 1.07
C CYS A 13 3.83 7.72 2.49
N ARG A 14 2.89 8.19 3.31
CA ARG A 14 2.54 7.52 4.56
C ARG A 14 1.73 6.29 4.17
N THR A 15 2.35 5.13 4.20
CA THR A 15 1.73 3.83 3.90
C THR A 15 0.84 3.36 5.04
N VAL A 16 1.04 3.90 6.25
CA VAL A 16 0.27 3.58 7.46
C VAL A 16 -0.68 4.73 7.78
N PRO A 17 -1.97 4.46 8.10
CA PRO A 17 -2.92 5.49 8.51
C PRO A 17 -2.49 6.19 9.80
N VAL A 18 -2.31 7.50 9.74
CA VAL A 18 -2.11 8.35 10.91
C VAL A 18 -3.45 8.98 11.28
N LEU A 19 -3.80 8.85 12.55
CA LEU A 19 -5.04 9.35 13.13
C LEU A 19 -4.69 10.45 14.13
N ARG A 20 -5.50 11.50 14.16
CA ARG A 20 -5.31 12.65 15.03
C ARG A 20 -6.48 12.77 15.99
N PHE A 21 -6.21 12.62 17.27
CA PHE A 21 -7.18 12.70 18.34
C PHE A 21 -6.88 13.89 19.27
N ARG A 22 -7.89 14.46 19.91
CA ARG A 22 -7.64 15.34 21.04
C ARG A 22 -7.04 14.52 22.20
N ALA A 23 -5.82 14.87 22.61
CA ALA A 23 -5.08 14.12 23.61
C ALA A 23 -5.86 14.01 24.93
N GLU A 24 -6.36 15.13 25.43
CA GLU A 24 -7.18 15.20 26.66
C GLU A 24 -8.36 14.22 26.62
N ARG A 25 -9.10 14.17 25.49
CA ARG A 25 -10.25 13.26 25.35
C ARG A 25 -9.84 11.79 25.44
N VAL A 26 -8.71 11.41 24.82
CA VAL A 26 -8.24 10.01 24.85
C VAL A 26 -7.79 9.63 26.26
N TYR A 27 -7.11 10.54 26.96
CA TYR A 27 -6.70 10.33 28.34
C TYR A 27 -7.90 10.21 29.29
N GLU A 28 -8.94 11.03 29.11
CA GLU A 28 -10.20 10.92 29.87
C GLU A 28 -10.92 9.60 29.60
N LEU A 29 -11.04 9.17 28.33
CA LEU A 29 -11.68 7.89 27.96
C LEU A 29 -10.99 6.69 28.61
N LEU A 30 -9.68 6.76 28.82
CA LEU A 30 -8.85 5.67 29.34
C LEU A 30 -8.52 5.84 30.82
N ASN A 31 -8.67 7.04 31.38
CA ASN A 31 -8.19 7.43 32.72
C ASN A 31 -6.70 7.08 32.91
N MET A 32 -5.87 7.50 31.95
CA MET A 32 -4.46 7.13 31.85
C MET A 32 -3.56 8.35 31.62
N GLU A 33 -2.30 8.23 32.07
CA GLU A 33 -1.26 9.22 31.78
C GLU A 33 -0.65 9.01 30.38
N PRO A 34 -0.17 10.09 29.71
CA PRO A 34 0.34 10.04 28.33
C PRO A 34 1.41 8.99 28.09
N ARG A 35 2.38 8.90 29.00
CA ARG A 35 3.50 7.98 28.87
C ARG A 35 3.05 6.51 28.94
N GLU A 36 2.17 6.20 29.87
CA GLU A 36 1.62 4.85 30.04
C GLU A 36 0.83 4.43 28.80
N LEU A 37 0.03 5.37 28.25
CA LEU A 37 -0.72 5.12 27.02
C LEU A 37 0.20 4.81 25.84
N SER A 38 1.29 5.59 25.65
CA SER A 38 2.25 5.35 24.55
C SER A 38 2.89 3.95 24.62
N GLU A 39 3.26 3.49 25.82
CA GLU A 39 3.82 2.15 26.02
C GLU A 39 2.80 1.04 25.64
N ILE A 40 1.51 1.25 25.96
CA ILE A 40 0.46 0.28 25.62
C ILE A 40 0.12 0.32 24.13
N LEU A 41 0.05 1.50 23.53
CA LEU A 41 -0.15 1.65 22.09
C LEU A 41 0.96 0.96 21.29
N PHE A 42 2.20 1.09 21.74
CA PHE A 42 3.34 0.38 21.12
C PHE A 42 3.16 -1.14 21.18
N ARG A 43 2.67 -1.69 22.31
CA ARG A 43 2.32 -3.12 22.39
C ARG A 43 1.22 -3.53 21.42
N LEU A 44 0.28 -2.64 21.12
CA LEU A 44 -0.78 -2.83 20.12
C LEU A 44 -0.31 -2.55 18.67
N LYS A 45 0.99 -2.46 18.44
CA LYS A 45 1.62 -2.15 17.14
C LYS A 45 1.26 -0.75 16.62
N CYS A 46 1.01 0.21 17.53
CA CYS A 46 0.72 1.59 17.19
C CYS A 46 1.85 2.49 17.69
N GLU A 47 2.38 3.34 16.82
CA GLU A 47 3.27 4.42 17.22
C GLU A 47 2.45 5.66 17.54
N SER A 48 2.85 6.43 18.56
CA SER A 48 2.12 7.64 18.97
C SER A 48 3.05 8.78 19.30
N GLU A 49 2.65 9.99 18.90
CA GLU A 49 3.34 11.25 19.20
C GLU A 49 2.30 12.30 19.62
N GLU A 50 2.63 13.09 20.66
CA GLU A 50 1.79 14.19 21.08
C GLU A 50 2.38 15.52 20.58
N SER A 51 1.56 16.32 19.89
CA SER A 51 1.91 17.63 19.37
C SER A 51 0.71 18.57 19.42
N GLU A 52 0.91 19.77 19.94
CA GLU A 52 -0.10 20.84 19.97
C GLU A 52 -1.45 20.44 20.62
N GLY A 53 -1.43 19.56 21.62
CA GLY A 53 -2.64 19.06 22.31
C GLY A 53 -3.41 18.01 21.52
N TYR A 54 -2.80 17.44 20.48
CA TYR A 54 -3.29 16.29 19.75
C TYR A 54 -2.36 15.11 19.93
N LEU A 55 -2.95 13.93 20.07
CA LEU A 55 -2.30 12.63 19.99
C LEU A 55 -2.39 12.14 18.55
N GLU A 56 -1.27 12.06 17.85
CA GLU A 56 -1.16 11.42 16.55
C GLU A 56 -0.81 9.95 16.77
N VAL A 57 -1.61 9.04 16.22
CA VAL A 57 -1.44 7.60 16.36
C VAL A 57 -1.34 6.97 14.98
N GLU A 58 -0.24 6.28 14.72
CA GLU A 58 -0.11 5.42 13.53
C GLU A 58 -0.72 4.05 13.84
N VAL A 59 -1.84 3.76 13.19
CA VAL A 59 -2.54 2.48 13.35
C VAL A 59 -2.37 1.65 12.08
N ASN A 60 -2.00 0.38 12.24
CA ASN A 60 -1.86 -0.52 11.11
C ASN A 60 -3.19 -0.68 10.35
N ALA A 61 -3.09 -0.81 9.03
CA ALA A 61 -4.25 -0.88 8.15
C ALA A 61 -5.12 -2.14 8.32
N ASP A 62 -4.58 -3.19 8.96
CA ASP A 62 -5.27 -4.42 9.36
C ASP A 62 -6.27 -4.19 10.52
N ARG A 63 -6.10 -3.13 11.32
CA ARG A 63 -6.92 -2.79 12.48
C ARG A 63 -7.78 -1.53 12.29
N PRO A 64 -8.66 -1.49 11.26
CA PRO A 64 -9.52 -0.33 10.99
C PRO A 64 -10.56 -0.10 12.11
N ASP A 65 -10.79 -1.06 12.98
CA ASP A 65 -11.60 -0.93 14.18
C ASP A 65 -11.00 0.05 15.21
N MET A 66 -9.70 0.33 15.14
CA MET A 66 -9.01 1.30 16.01
C MET A 66 -8.87 2.70 15.38
N PHE A 67 -9.49 2.97 14.24
CA PHE A 67 -9.41 4.28 13.56
C PHE A 67 -10.25 5.38 14.22
N MET A 68 -10.87 5.09 15.36
CA MET A 68 -11.63 6.02 16.21
C MET A 68 -11.24 5.86 17.67
N GLY A 69 -11.35 6.91 18.48
CA GLY A 69 -10.95 6.90 19.88
C GLY A 69 -11.66 5.84 20.72
N GLU A 70 -12.93 5.56 20.43
CA GLU A 70 -13.71 4.50 21.07
C GLU A 70 -13.12 3.11 20.79
N GLY A 71 -12.76 2.82 19.54
CA GLY A 71 -12.14 1.55 19.16
C GLY A 71 -10.72 1.41 19.70
N LEU A 72 -9.96 2.49 19.71
CA LEU A 72 -8.64 2.54 20.33
C LEU A 72 -8.75 2.28 21.85
N ALA A 73 -9.68 2.96 22.52
CA ALA A 73 -9.93 2.77 23.95
C ALA A 73 -10.38 1.33 24.26
N ARG A 74 -11.26 0.73 23.45
CA ARG A 74 -11.64 -0.67 23.58
C ARG A 74 -10.43 -1.59 23.52
N ALA A 75 -9.52 -1.42 22.56
CA ALA A 75 -8.32 -2.24 22.43
C ALA A 75 -7.36 -2.07 23.63
N VAL A 76 -7.16 -0.84 24.09
CA VAL A 76 -6.32 -0.54 25.27
C VAL A 76 -6.90 -1.15 26.53
N LYS A 77 -8.20 -0.96 26.81
CA LYS A 77 -8.87 -1.56 27.97
C LYS A 77 -8.83 -3.09 27.93
N GLY A 78 -8.96 -3.66 26.73
CA GLY A 78 -8.88 -5.10 26.51
C GLY A 78 -7.51 -5.66 26.90
N ILE A 79 -6.43 -5.14 26.35
CA ILE A 79 -5.07 -5.64 26.62
C ILE A 79 -4.68 -5.47 28.11
N LEU A 80 -5.21 -4.45 28.78
CA LEU A 80 -5.06 -4.23 30.22
C LEU A 80 -5.90 -5.18 31.07
N GLY A 81 -6.87 -5.89 30.48
CA GLY A 81 -7.77 -6.76 31.21
C GLY A 81 -8.90 -6.02 31.96
N VAL A 82 -9.10 -4.72 31.69
CA VAL A 82 -10.16 -3.91 32.32
C VAL A 82 -11.54 -4.26 31.74
N GLU A 83 -11.62 -4.34 30.41
CA GLU A 83 -12.81 -4.78 29.70
C GLU A 83 -12.39 -5.86 28.69
N VAL A 84 -12.82 -7.10 28.93
CA VAL A 84 -12.39 -8.26 28.13
C VAL A 84 -13.53 -8.88 27.35
N GLY A 85 -13.20 -9.50 26.23
CA GLY A 85 -14.15 -10.14 25.33
C GLY A 85 -15.00 -9.13 24.54
N TRP A 86 -15.82 -9.65 23.66
CA TRP A 86 -16.78 -8.87 22.89
C TRP A 86 -18.17 -8.92 23.51
N ARG A 87 -18.75 -7.77 23.74
CA ARG A 87 -20.14 -7.64 24.19
C ARG A 87 -21.03 -7.31 23.01
N LYS A 88 -22.01 -8.18 22.75
CA LYS A 88 -23.00 -7.90 21.71
C LYS A 88 -23.83 -6.68 22.12
N PRO A 89 -23.91 -5.65 21.28
CA PRO A 89 -24.68 -4.45 21.61
C PRO A 89 -26.18 -4.74 21.70
N LYS A 90 -26.90 -3.88 22.42
CA LYS A 90 -28.36 -3.89 22.41
C LYS A 90 -28.86 -3.53 21.02
N VAL A 91 -29.76 -4.34 20.48
CA VAL A 91 -30.33 -4.19 19.14
C VAL A 91 -31.84 -4.02 19.24
N VAL A 92 -32.37 -3.05 18.49
CA VAL A 92 -33.82 -2.78 18.39
C VAL A 92 -34.22 -2.64 16.93
N ASP A 93 -35.51 -2.75 16.62
CA ASP A 93 -36.05 -2.35 15.33
C ASP A 93 -36.04 -0.81 15.23
N SER A 94 -35.45 -0.27 14.16
CA SER A 94 -35.39 1.17 13.94
C SER A 94 -36.66 1.71 13.26
N GLY A 95 -37.46 0.83 12.66
CA GLY A 95 -38.56 1.18 11.79
C GLY A 95 -38.15 1.75 10.43
N PHE A 96 -36.84 1.84 10.13
CA PHE A 96 -36.36 2.21 8.80
C PHE A 96 -36.38 1.03 7.84
N LYS A 97 -36.80 1.33 6.59
CA LYS A 97 -36.78 0.38 5.47
C LYS A 97 -35.99 0.98 4.31
N LEU A 98 -35.16 0.15 3.67
CA LEU A 98 -34.36 0.53 2.52
C LEU A 98 -34.69 -0.40 1.36
N ILE A 99 -35.43 0.12 0.37
CA ILE A 99 -35.79 -0.61 -0.86
C ILE A 99 -34.68 -0.41 -1.87
N VAL A 100 -34.14 -1.52 -2.38
CA VAL A 100 -33.04 -1.50 -3.35
C VAL A 100 -33.56 -1.86 -4.73
N GLU A 101 -33.39 -0.93 -5.67
CA GLU A 101 -33.64 -1.15 -7.08
C GLU A 101 -32.37 -1.62 -7.81
N ASP A 102 -32.44 -1.80 -9.13
CA ASP A 102 -31.29 -2.19 -9.93
C ASP A 102 -30.28 -1.02 -10.04
N VAL A 103 -29.09 -1.21 -9.47
CA VAL A 103 -27.96 -0.26 -9.51
C VAL A 103 -26.69 -0.99 -9.98
N PRO A 104 -26.54 -1.23 -11.29
CA PRO A 104 -25.47 -2.10 -11.82
C PRO A 104 -24.06 -1.62 -11.51
N THR A 105 -23.84 -0.31 -11.41
CA THR A 105 -22.52 0.28 -11.15
C THR A 105 -22.07 0.10 -9.71
N ARG A 106 -23.03 -0.08 -8.75
CA ARG A 106 -22.77 -0.20 -7.33
C ARG A 106 -23.90 -0.99 -6.65
N PRO A 107 -23.95 -2.33 -6.90
CA PRO A 107 -25.16 -3.12 -6.66
C PRO A 107 -25.55 -3.27 -5.19
N TYR A 108 -24.59 -3.22 -4.26
CA TYR A 108 -24.85 -3.53 -2.87
C TYR A 108 -24.96 -2.28 -1.99
N ILE A 109 -25.91 -2.31 -1.07
CA ILE A 109 -26.07 -1.33 -0.01
C ILE A 109 -26.51 -2.03 1.28
N VAL A 110 -25.96 -1.60 2.39
CA VAL A 110 -26.37 -2.00 3.75
C VAL A 110 -26.50 -0.75 4.61
N ALA A 111 -27.35 -0.81 5.64
CA ALA A 111 -27.60 0.36 6.48
C ALA A 111 -27.85 -0.03 7.95
N ALA A 112 -27.64 0.92 8.85
CA ALA A 112 -27.93 0.80 10.27
C ALA A 112 -28.29 2.16 10.87
N VAL A 113 -28.88 2.15 12.04
CA VAL A 113 -28.98 3.34 12.89
C VAL A 113 -28.24 3.09 14.19
N VAL A 114 -27.53 4.10 14.68
CA VAL A 114 -27.00 4.06 16.05
C VAL A 114 -27.60 5.23 16.81
N TYR A 115 -28.32 4.89 17.86
CA TYR A 115 -29.00 5.84 18.75
C TYR A 115 -28.10 6.23 19.92
N ASN A 116 -28.33 7.43 20.46
CA ASN A 116 -27.64 7.99 21.63
C ASN A 116 -26.11 8.14 21.45
N VAL A 117 -25.64 8.32 20.21
CA VAL A 117 -24.22 8.60 19.94
C VAL A 117 -23.81 9.93 20.56
N ASN A 118 -24.70 10.94 20.52
CA ASN A 118 -24.52 12.28 21.09
C ASN A 118 -23.22 12.94 20.64
N ILE A 119 -23.25 13.58 19.48
CA ILE A 119 -22.12 14.40 19.00
C ILE A 119 -22.04 15.65 19.88
N ASP A 120 -21.20 15.61 20.89
CA ASP A 120 -21.10 16.61 21.97
C ASP A 120 -20.16 17.78 21.67
N SER A 121 -19.28 17.61 20.67
CA SER A 121 -18.25 18.59 20.34
C SER A 121 -17.90 18.60 18.87
N SER A 122 -17.32 19.70 18.38
CA SER A 122 -16.76 19.77 17.03
C SER A 122 -15.61 18.79 16.83
N TYR A 123 -14.84 18.53 17.86
CA TYR A 123 -13.71 17.58 17.80
C TYR A 123 -14.18 16.15 17.59
N TYR A 124 -15.27 15.74 18.24
CA TYR A 124 -15.85 14.43 18.01
C TYR A 124 -16.40 14.29 16.59
N LEU A 125 -17.02 15.35 16.07
CA LEU A 125 -17.51 15.38 14.69
C LEU A 125 -16.34 15.29 13.69
N GLU A 126 -15.26 16.03 13.92
CA GLU A 126 -14.04 15.97 13.11
C GLU A 126 -13.42 14.56 13.12
N GLU A 127 -13.35 13.93 14.29
CA GLU A 127 -12.85 12.57 14.46
C GLU A 127 -13.72 11.55 13.71
N LEU A 128 -15.05 11.69 13.78
CA LEU A 128 -15.97 10.83 13.05
C LEU A 128 -15.82 10.97 11.53
N ILE A 129 -15.61 12.18 11.03
CA ILE A 129 -15.31 12.44 9.61
C ILE A 129 -13.95 11.84 9.22
N GLN A 130 -12.91 12.02 10.05
CA GLN A 130 -11.61 11.41 9.83
C GLN A 130 -11.72 9.88 9.74
N PHE A 131 -12.44 9.26 10.66
CA PHE A 131 -12.70 7.83 10.67
C PHE A 131 -13.37 7.35 9.37
N GLN A 132 -14.43 8.06 8.94
CA GLN A 132 -15.11 7.79 7.66
C GLN A 132 -14.14 7.87 6.48
N GLU A 133 -13.31 8.92 6.38
CA GLU A 133 -12.37 9.09 5.27
C GLU A 133 -11.25 8.03 5.30
N LYS A 134 -10.75 7.64 6.47
CA LYS A 134 -9.77 6.55 6.57
C LYS A 134 -10.34 5.19 6.15
N LEU A 135 -11.61 4.92 6.44
CA LEU A 135 -12.29 3.73 5.93
C LEU A 135 -12.50 3.80 4.41
N HIS A 136 -12.80 4.98 3.85
CA HIS A 136 -12.87 5.20 2.40
C HIS A 136 -11.55 4.94 1.70
N GLU A 137 -10.42 5.39 2.29
CA GLU A 137 -9.07 5.19 1.75
C GLU A 137 -8.67 3.71 1.77
N GLY A 138 -8.85 3.03 2.91
CA GLY A 138 -8.48 1.63 3.15
C GLY A 138 -9.46 0.64 2.53
N LEU A 139 -10.44 0.18 3.32
CA LEU A 139 -11.45 -0.81 2.91
C LEU A 139 -12.25 -0.35 1.68
N GLY A 140 -12.56 0.94 1.59
CA GLY A 140 -13.26 1.54 0.47
C GLY A 140 -12.45 1.66 -0.82
N ARG A 141 -11.12 1.48 -0.79
CA ARG A 141 -10.20 1.67 -1.92
C ARG A 141 -10.44 3.00 -2.64
N ARG A 142 -10.37 4.11 -1.89
CA ARG A 142 -10.73 5.44 -2.36
C ARG A 142 -12.14 5.45 -2.96
N ARG A 143 -13.12 4.99 -2.18
CA ARG A 143 -14.55 4.89 -2.51
C ARG A 143 -14.90 3.98 -3.71
N ARG A 144 -13.92 3.37 -4.37
CA ARG A 144 -14.16 2.45 -5.50
C ARG A 144 -14.90 1.19 -5.06
N LYS A 145 -14.53 0.62 -3.91
CA LYS A 145 -15.09 -0.62 -3.40
C LYS A 145 -16.26 -0.36 -2.45
N ALA A 146 -16.09 0.51 -1.46
CA ALA A 146 -17.16 0.92 -0.55
C ALA A 146 -17.15 2.43 -0.30
N ALA A 147 -18.32 3.03 -0.14
CA ALA A 147 -18.52 4.41 0.28
C ALA A 147 -19.56 4.47 1.38
N ILE A 148 -19.35 5.37 2.32
CA ILE A 148 -20.07 5.52 3.57
C ILE A 148 -20.83 6.84 3.56
N GLY A 149 -22.12 6.83 3.86
CA GLY A 149 -22.92 7.98 4.20
C GLY A 149 -23.22 8.00 5.70
N LEU A 150 -23.03 9.14 6.33
CA LEU A 150 -23.40 9.37 7.73
C LEU A 150 -24.41 10.52 7.76
N HIS A 151 -25.56 10.30 8.40
CA HIS A 151 -26.70 11.19 8.39
C HIS A 151 -27.26 11.36 9.78
N ASP A 152 -27.77 12.54 10.08
CA ASP A 152 -28.60 12.80 11.26
C ASP A 152 -29.93 12.06 11.09
N ALA A 153 -30.14 10.99 11.86
CA ALA A 153 -31.31 10.14 11.76
C ALA A 153 -32.61 10.87 12.13
N ASP A 154 -32.50 11.90 12.98
CA ASP A 154 -33.64 12.71 13.42
C ASP A 154 -34.07 13.75 12.37
N LYS A 155 -33.19 14.04 11.38
CA LYS A 155 -33.44 14.92 10.23
C LYS A 155 -33.88 14.18 8.96
N MET A 156 -34.02 12.85 9.03
CA MET A 156 -34.48 12.08 7.87
C MET A 156 -35.90 12.46 7.48
N PRO A 157 -36.18 12.80 6.20
CA PRO A 157 -37.51 13.17 5.75
C PRO A 157 -38.57 12.09 6.00
N GLY A 158 -38.18 10.84 5.86
CA GLY A 158 -39.03 9.68 6.12
C GLY A 158 -38.25 8.45 6.53
N ARG A 159 -38.96 7.38 6.88
CA ARG A 159 -38.35 6.11 7.29
C ARG A 159 -38.31 5.05 6.20
N THR A 160 -38.88 5.34 5.02
CA THR A 160 -38.75 4.48 3.84
C THR A 160 -37.81 5.11 2.85
N LEU A 161 -36.65 4.47 2.66
CA LEU A 161 -35.62 4.90 1.75
C LEU A 161 -35.65 4.05 0.47
N ARG A 162 -35.19 4.63 -0.62
CA ARG A 162 -35.06 3.96 -1.92
C ARG A 162 -33.67 4.22 -2.50
N TYR A 163 -32.96 3.16 -2.81
CA TYR A 163 -31.66 3.21 -3.49
C TYR A 163 -31.86 2.84 -4.96
N ALA A 164 -31.61 3.78 -5.87
CA ALA A 164 -31.93 3.63 -7.28
C ALA A 164 -31.01 4.46 -8.19
N MET A 165 -30.92 4.07 -9.46
CA MET A 165 -30.38 4.92 -10.52
C MET A 165 -31.38 6.02 -10.88
N ALA A 166 -30.91 7.26 -11.03
CA ALA A 166 -31.72 8.38 -11.50
C ALA A 166 -30.91 9.29 -12.43
N PRO A 167 -31.59 10.12 -13.27
CA PRO A 167 -30.92 11.07 -14.16
C PRO A 167 -30.08 12.08 -13.38
N ILE A 168 -28.89 12.42 -13.89
CA ILE A 168 -28.00 13.42 -13.28
C ILE A 168 -28.54 14.86 -13.37
N ASP A 169 -29.65 15.08 -14.04
CA ASP A 169 -30.34 16.39 -14.08
C ASP A 169 -31.29 16.62 -12.90
N VAL A 170 -31.40 15.66 -11.95
CA VAL A 170 -32.17 15.86 -10.71
C VAL A 170 -31.56 16.97 -9.86
N MET A 171 -32.42 17.68 -9.16
CA MET A 171 -32.06 18.80 -8.28
C MET A 171 -31.97 18.30 -6.83
N PHE A 172 -30.91 18.67 -6.12
CA PHE A 172 -30.83 18.51 -4.67
C PHE A 172 -29.89 19.57 -4.07
N LYS A 173 -29.87 19.69 -2.77
CA LYS A 173 -28.95 20.59 -2.07
C LYS A 173 -27.77 19.78 -1.51
N PRO A 174 -26.61 19.79 -2.16
CA PRO A 174 -25.43 19.08 -1.67
C PRO A 174 -24.93 19.66 -0.35
N LEU A 175 -24.25 18.85 0.44
CA LEU A 175 -23.62 19.28 1.69
C LEU A 175 -22.65 20.44 1.42
N GLY A 176 -22.82 21.53 2.18
CA GLY A 176 -22.01 22.74 2.04
C GLY A 176 -22.47 23.72 0.97
N TYR A 177 -23.49 23.40 0.20
CA TYR A 177 -24.08 24.32 -0.77
C TYR A 177 -25.18 25.19 -0.15
N THR A 178 -25.26 26.42 -0.62
CA THR A 178 -26.32 27.36 -0.15
C THR A 178 -27.66 27.19 -0.86
N LYS A 179 -27.63 26.62 -2.08
CA LYS A 179 -28.84 26.46 -2.95
C LYS A 179 -28.85 25.06 -3.58
N PRO A 180 -30.03 24.52 -3.92
CA PRO A 180 -30.12 23.33 -4.73
C PRO A 180 -29.48 23.54 -6.11
N VAL A 181 -28.77 22.51 -6.58
CA VAL A 181 -28.11 22.45 -7.89
C VAL A 181 -28.42 21.11 -8.56
N LYS A 182 -28.21 21.03 -9.88
CA LYS A 182 -28.31 19.76 -10.59
C LYS A 182 -27.15 18.84 -10.17
N ALA A 183 -27.41 17.54 -10.03
CA ALA A 183 -26.35 16.56 -9.77
C ALA A 183 -25.25 16.58 -10.84
N ARG A 184 -25.58 16.89 -12.09
CA ARG A 184 -24.62 17.13 -13.18
C ARG A 184 -23.58 18.20 -12.83
N GLU A 185 -24.00 19.32 -12.22
CA GLU A 185 -23.09 20.40 -11.82
C GLU A 185 -22.12 19.94 -10.74
N VAL A 186 -22.59 19.11 -9.80
CA VAL A 186 -21.73 18.50 -8.79
C VAL A 186 -20.68 17.60 -9.44
N LEU A 187 -21.08 16.72 -10.36
CA LEU A 187 -20.16 15.79 -11.04
C LEU A 187 -19.10 16.49 -11.88
N GLU A 188 -19.41 17.68 -12.42
CA GLU A 188 -18.54 18.40 -13.35
C GLU A 188 -17.69 19.50 -12.68
N ARG A 189 -18.10 20.01 -11.51
CA ARG A 189 -17.48 21.20 -10.90
C ARG A 189 -17.06 21.05 -9.45
N ASP A 190 -17.69 20.15 -8.70
CA ASP A 190 -17.29 19.88 -7.31
C ASP A 190 -16.04 19.00 -7.28
N GLU A 191 -15.11 19.29 -6.38
CA GLU A 191 -13.86 18.52 -6.26
C GLU A 191 -14.11 17.02 -6.08
N LYS A 192 -15.04 16.67 -5.16
CA LYS A 192 -15.42 15.26 -4.94
C LYS A 192 -16.21 14.68 -6.11
N GLY A 193 -17.00 15.51 -6.80
CA GLY A 193 -17.72 15.14 -8.00
C GLY A 193 -16.78 14.74 -9.14
N VAL A 194 -15.76 15.54 -9.39
CA VAL A 194 -14.73 15.28 -10.41
C VAL A 194 -13.88 14.07 -10.02
N GLU A 195 -13.50 13.96 -8.74
CA GLU A 195 -12.63 12.88 -8.26
C GLU A 195 -13.34 11.52 -8.22
N TYR A 196 -14.60 11.47 -7.77
CA TYR A 196 -15.29 10.20 -7.47
C TYR A 196 -16.53 9.92 -8.34
N GLY A 197 -17.09 10.91 -9.03
CA GLY A 197 -18.35 10.75 -9.75
C GLY A 197 -18.29 9.69 -10.86
N TRP A 198 -17.18 9.56 -11.54
CA TRP A 198 -16.96 8.58 -12.60
C TRP A 198 -17.05 7.11 -12.13
N ILE A 199 -16.84 6.85 -10.83
CA ILE A 199 -16.84 5.50 -10.25
C ILE A 199 -18.20 4.80 -10.42
N SER A 200 -19.30 5.55 -10.34
CA SER A 200 -20.64 4.97 -10.35
C SER A 200 -21.57 5.58 -11.41
N ARG A 201 -21.05 6.46 -12.26
CA ARG A 201 -21.82 7.06 -13.37
C ARG A 201 -22.02 6.04 -14.50
N SER A 202 -23.22 5.98 -15.05
CA SER A 202 -23.57 5.21 -16.26
C SER A 202 -24.32 6.11 -17.24
N GLY A 203 -23.61 6.69 -18.20
CA GLY A 203 -24.17 7.68 -19.11
C GLY A 203 -24.70 8.90 -18.37
N ASP A 204 -25.99 9.19 -18.53
CA ASP A 204 -26.69 10.27 -17.82
C ASP A 204 -27.41 9.79 -16.54
N LEU A 205 -27.07 8.61 -16.04
CA LEU A 205 -27.60 8.07 -14.80
C LEU A 205 -26.51 7.99 -13.73
N HIS A 206 -26.92 8.16 -12.46
CA HIS A 206 -26.09 8.00 -11.28
C HIS A 206 -26.91 7.38 -10.14
N PRO A 207 -26.30 6.61 -9.20
CA PRO A 207 -27.02 6.13 -8.04
C PRO A 207 -27.33 7.23 -7.04
N PHE A 208 -28.53 7.17 -6.44
CA PHE A 208 -28.98 8.05 -5.37
C PHE A 208 -29.71 7.26 -4.29
N ILE A 209 -29.67 7.78 -3.06
CA ILE A 209 -30.57 7.34 -1.98
C ILE A 209 -31.61 8.45 -1.77
N PHE A 210 -32.87 8.06 -1.82
CA PHE A 210 -34.02 8.91 -1.60
C PHE A 210 -34.69 8.59 -0.26
N SER A 211 -35.23 9.60 0.42
CA SER A 211 -36.13 9.49 1.55
C SER A 211 -37.34 10.42 1.29
N ASP A 212 -38.54 9.86 1.22
CA ASP A 212 -39.77 10.61 0.87
C ASP A 212 -39.59 11.53 -0.35
N ASN A 213 -38.97 11.03 -1.42
CA ASN A 213 -38.64 11.76 -2.66
C ASN A 213 -37.50 12.80 -2.55
N GLU A 214 -36.99 13.10 -1.38
CA GLU A 214 -35.81 13.94 -1.20
C GLU A 214 -34.52 13.10 -1.36
N ILE A 215 -33.52 13.65 -2.05
CA ILE A 215 -32.19 13.02 -2.18
C ILE A 215 -31.42 13.28 -0.91
N ILE A 216 -31.02 12.19 -0.22
CA ILE A 216 -30.19 12.27 0.99
C ILE A 216 -28.70 12.03 0.73
N THR A 217 -28.37 11.29 -0.34
CA THR A 217 -26.98 11.11 -0.75
C THR A 217 -26.86 10.74 -2.23
N MET A 218 -25.72 11.09 -2.83
CA MET A 218 -25.27 10.72 -4.17
C MET A 218 -23.98 9.89 -4.06
N PRO A 219 -24.08 8.57 -3.80
CA PRO A 219 -22.90 7.73 -3.60
C PRO A 219 -22.10 7.55 -4.92
N PRO A 220 -20.77 7.51 -4.89
CA PRO A 220 -19.88 7.64 -3.73
C PRO A 220 -19.39 9.08 -3.49
N VAL A 221 -20.12 10.10 -3.98
CA VAL A 221 -19.64 11.48 -4.08
C VAL A 221 -19.83 12.24 -2.77
N LEU A 222 -21.08 12.54 -2.41
CA LEU A 222 -21.41 13.35 -1.23
C LEU A 222 -22.87 13.21 -0.78
N ASN A 223 -23.11 13.62 0.47
CA ASN A 223 -24.43 13.65 1.08
C ASN A 223 -25.18 14.97 0.75
N SER A 224 -26.47 14.99 1.00
CA SER A 224 -27.28 16.19 0.99
C SER A 224 -27.12 16.97 2.31
N ASP A 225 -27.34 18.28 2.25
CA ASP A 225 -27.35 19.18 3.41
C ASP A 225 -28.52 18.92 4.38
N ILE A 226 -29.61 18.32 3.89
CA ILE A 226 -30.84 18.12 4.68
C ILE A 226 -30.65 17.16 5.87
N THR A 227 -29.73 16.19 5.75
CA THR A 227 -29.44 15.21 6.78
C THR A 227 -28.05 15.42 7.39
N LYS A 228 -27.52 16.64 7.33
CA LYS A 228 -26.19 17.01 7.81
C LYS A 228 -26.03 16.68 9.29
N LEU A 229 -24.90 16.06 9.62
CA LEU A 229 -24.43 15.91 11.00
C LEU A 229 -23.93 17.25 11.54
N GLU A 230 -24.23 17.51 12.80
CA GLU A 230 -23.74 18.69 13.52
C GLU A 230 -23.59 18.40 15.00
N VAL A 231 -22.95 19.29 15.72
CA VAL A 231 -22.90 19.21 17.20
C VAL A 231 -24.34 19.26 17.72
N GLY A 232 -24.69 18.29 18.56
CA GLY A 232 -26.05 18.08 19.05
C GLY A 232 -26.80 16.92 18.37
N THR A 233 -26.32 16.38 17.24
CA THR A 233 -26.88 15.16 16.64
C THR A 233 -26.81 14.01 17.64
N ARG A 234 -27.95 13.33 17.86
CA ARG A 234 -28.07 12.25 18.84
C ARG A 234 -28.06 10.86 18.23
N SER A 235 -28.60 10.74 17.03
CA SER A 235 -28.78 9.46 16.35
C SER A 235 -28.21 9.55 14.94
N ILE A 236 -27.44 8.54 14.53
CA ILE A 236 -26.79 8.52 13.22
C ILE A 236 -27.38 7.38 12.38
N PHE A 237 -27.92 7.72 11.22
CA PHE A 237 -28.23 6.75 10.18
C PHE A 237 -26.96 6.57 9.32
N ILE A 238 -26.60 5.34 9.05
CA ILE A 238 -25.38 4.95 8.32
C ILE A 238 -25.81 4.17 7.09
N ASP A 239 -25.37 4.57 5.93
CA ASP A 239 -25.41 3.75 4.73
C ASP A 239 -24.01 3.40 4.24
N VAL A 240 -23.86 2.18 3.72
CA VAL A 240 -22.62 1.75 3.05
C VAL A 240 -22.99 1.16 1.71
N THR A 241 -22.63 1.85 0.65
CA THR A 241 -22.80 1.40 -0.74
C THR A 241 -21.51 0.74 -1.24
N SER A 242 -21.61 -0.35 -2.01
CA SER A 242 -20.44 -1.14 -2.38
C SER A 242 -20.61 -1.91 -3.69
N THR A 243 -19.47 -2.31 -4.27
CA THR A 243 -19.38 -3.30 -5.34
C THR A 243 -19.21 -4.73 -4.79
N ASP A 244 -19.09 -4.89 -3.46
CA ASP A 244 -18.86 -6.16 -2.76
C ASP A 244 -19.62 -6.18 -1.43
N LEU A 245 -20.55 -7.14 -1.29
CA LEU A 245 -21.42 -7.22 -0.11
C LEU A 245 -20.65 -7.47 1.18
N GLN A 246 -19.60 -8.30 1.15
CA GLN A 246 -18.81 -8.62 2.34
C GLN A 246 -18.09 -7.38 2.86
N VAL A 247 -17.55 -6.56 1.95
CA VAL A 247 -16.90 -5.30 2.31
C VAL A 247 -17.92 -4.28 2.85
N ALA A 248 -19.13 -4.25 2.29
CA ALA A 248 -20.19 -3.39 2.83
C ALA A 248 -20.55 -3.78 4.27
N GLU A 249 -20.78 -5.07 4.53
CA GLU A 249 -21.10 -5.59 5.87
C GLU A 249 -19.95 -5.35 6.86
N ALA A 250 -18.71 -5.64 6.46
CA ALA A 250 -17.53 -5.42 7.29
C ALA A 250 -17.38 -3.93 7.67
N THR A 251 -17.48 -3.04 6.69
CA THR A 251 -17.41 -1.59 6.90
C THR A 251 -18.51 -1.10 7.85
N LEU A 252 -19.76 -1.53 7.63
CA LEU A 252 -20.87 -1.18 8.50
C LEU A 252 -20.66 -1.69 9.94
N ASN A 253 -20.21 -2.93 10.10
CA ASN A 253 -19.96 -3.54 11.40
C ASN A 253 -18.85 -2.79 12.17
N ILE A 254 -17.79 -2.37 11.51
CA ILE A 254 -16.71 -1.56 12.10
C ILE A 254 -17.28 -0.23 12.62
N ILE A 255 -18.04 0.49 11.81
CA ILE A 255 -18.61 1.79 12.18
C ILE A 255 -19.57 1.62 13.36
N VAL A 256 -20.50 0.71 13.26
CA VAL A 256 -21.49 0.44 14.32
C VAL A 256 -20.79 0.04 15.61
N SER A 257 -19.80 -0.85 15.55
CA SER A 257 -19.06 -1.32 16.74
C SER A 257 -18.26 -0.21 17.44
N ASN A 258 -17.83 0.81 16.72
CA ASN A 258 -17.20 1.98 17.34
C ASN A 258 -18.23 2.91 17.98
N LEU A 259 -19.30 3.23 17.27
CA LEU A 259 -20.31 4.17 17.75
C LEU A 259 -21.07 3.67 18.98
N VAL A 260 -21.25 2.36 19.13
CA VAL A 260 -21.95 1.77 20.30
C VAL A 260 -21.11 1.74 21.58
N GLU A 261 -19.82 2.02 21.51
CA GLU A 261 -18.97 2.21 22.70
C GLU A 261 -19.32 3.50 23.47
N ARG A 262 -20.06 4.43 22.84
CA ARG A 262 -20.55 5.63 23.52
C ARG A 262 -21.56 5.26 24.62
N PRO A 263 -21.50 5.89 25.80
CA PRO A 263 -22.37 5.56 26.91
C PRO A 263 -23.86 5.65 26.56
N GLY A 264 -24.58 4.54 26.71
CA GLY A 264 -26.02 4.45 26.43
C GLY A 264 -26.38 4.32 24.95
N ALA A 265 -25.40 4.20 24.05
CA ALA A 265 -25.66 3.97 22.63
C ALA A 265 -26.17 2.55 22.37
N TYR A 266 -27.02 2.39 21.37
CA TYR A 266 -27.57 1.11 20.96
C TYR A 266 -27.90 1.10 19.45
N VAL A 267 -28.03 -0.10 18.89
CA VAL A 267 -28.17 -0.32 17.45
C VAL A 267 -29.64 -0.42 17.06
N GLY A 268 -30.03 0.30 16.02
CA GLY A 268 -31.28 0.12 15.29
C GLY A 268 -31.04 -0.64 13.99
N ILE A 269 -31.69 -1.78 13.81
CA ILE A 269 -31.67 -2.51 12.54
C ILE A 269 -32.53 -1.79 11.49
N VAL A 270 -32.00 -1.81 10.24
CA VAL A 270 -32.71 -1.35 9.06
C VAL A 270 -33.14 -2.56 8.24
N ASP A 271 -34.41 -2.60 7.85
CA ASP A 271 -34.94 -3.63 6.96
C ASP A 271 -34.55 -3.32 5.51
N VAL A 272 -33.50 -4.02 5.01
CA VAL A 272 -33.00 -3.86 3.64
C VAL A 272 -33.70 -4.87 2.73
N ILE A 273 -34.55 -4.38 1.87
CA ILE A 273 -35.32 -5.17 0.90
C ILE A 273 -34.51 -5.26 -0.40
N ALA A 274 -33.74 -6.35 -0.54
CA ALA A 274 -32.82 -6.59 -1.63
C ALA A 274 -32.67 -8.10 -1.91
N PRO A 275 -32.16 -8.51 -3.10
CA PRO A 275 -31.96 -9.93 -3.43
C PRO A 275 -31.04 -10.68 -2.46
N TRP A 276 -30.07 -10.01 -1.85
CA TRP A 276 -29.16 -10.60 -0.86
C TRP A 276 -29.73 -10.63 0.57
N GLY A 277 -30.92 -10.07 0.77
CA GLY A 277 -31.65 -10.10 2.03
C GLY A 277 -31.14 -9.14 3.11
N GLY A 278 -32.00 -8.86 4.07
CA GLY A 278 -31.75 -8.07 5.28
C GLY A 278 -32.23 -8.86 6.52
N PRO A 279 -32.31 -8.29 7.70
CA PRO A 279 -31.98 -6.90 8.08
C PRO A 279 -30.48 -6.68 8.37
N TYR A 280 -30.07 -5.41 8.52
CA TYR A 280 -28.70 -5.00 8.87
C TYR A 280 -28.68 -4.03 10.06
N PRO A 281 -27.55 -3.98 10.84
CA PRO A 281 -26.32 -4.74 10.69
C PRO A 281 -26.46 -6.18 11.17
N ARG A 282 -25.69 -7.08 10.58
CA ARG A 282 -25.72 -8.51 10.96
C ARG A 282 -24.77 -8.87 12.08
N LEU A 283 -24.18 -8.05 12.80
CA LEU A 283 -23.24 -8.19 13.92
C LEU A 283 -22.99 -9.66 14.39
N LYS A 284 -22.67 -10.51 13.42
CA LYS A 284 -22.46 -11.94 13.64
C LYS A 284 -20.95 -12.21 13.75
N PRO A 285 -20.48 -12.82 14.86
CA PRO A 285 -19.08 -13.19 14.97
C PRO A 285 -18.72 -14.29 13.98
N LYS A 286 -17.48 -14.27 13.50
CA LYS A 286 -16.86 -15.38 12.79
C LYS A 286 -16.37 -16.41 13.81
N ILE A 287 -16.57 -17.70 13.52
CA ILE A 287 -16.09 -18.78 14.40
C ILE A 287 -14.79 -19.35 13.85
N VAL A 288 -13.75 -19.33 14.65
CA VAL A 288 -12.47 -20.02 14.40
C VAL A 288 -12.31 -21.12 15.42
N ARG A 289 -11.96 -22.33 14.98
CA ARG A 289 -11.69 -23.48 15.85
C ARG A 289 -10.24 -23.88 15.73
N LEU A 290 -9.54 -23.99 16.84
CA LEU A 290 -8.14 -24.39 16.92
C LEU A 290 -7.84 -25.10 18.23
N ARG A 291 -6.64 -25.67 18.36
CA ARG A 291 -6.12 -26.22 19.61
C ARG A 291 -4.95 -25.36 20.09
N SER A 292 -4.74 -25.26 21.38
CA SER A 292 -3.60 -24.50 21.94
C SER A 292 -2.25 -25.01 21.42
N VAL A 293 -2.15 -26.32 21.11
CA VAL A 293 -0.93 -26.89 20.50
C VAL A 293 -0.61 -26.29 19.13
N ASP A 294 -1.62 -25.89 18.36
CA ASP A 294 -1.40 -25.29 17.05
C ASP A 294 -0.86 -23.85 17.19
N VAL A 295 -1.36 -23.09 18.16
CA VAL A 295 -0.84 -21.77 18.57
C VAL A 295 0.60 -21.91 19.11
N ASN A 296 0.82 -22.84 20.03
CA ASN A 296 2.13 -23.09 20.64
C ASN A 296 3.20 -23.45 19.59
N ARG A 297 2.81 -24.19 18.54
CA ARG A 297 3.70 -24.51 17.43
C ARG A 297 4.11 -23.26 16.64
N VAL A 298 3.20 -22.32 16.42
CA VAL A 298 3.48 -21.06 15.71
C VAL A 298 4.38 -20.16 16.55
N LEU A 299 4.09 -20.03 17.85
CA LEU A 299 4.78 -19.10 18.74
C LEU A 299 6.05 -19.67 19.39
N GLY A 300 6.28 -20.97 19.30
CA GLY A 300 7.35 -21.64 20.07
C GLY A 300 7.11 -21.58 21.57
N SER A 301 5.85 -21.54 22.01
CA SER A 301 5.43 -21.40 23.41
C SER A 301 4.85 -22.70 23.98
N SER A 302 4.45 -22.67 25.26
CA SER A 302 3.82 -23.80 25.97
C SER A 302 2.61 -23.33 26.80
N LEU A 303 1.78 -22.47 26.22
CA LEU A 303 0.59 -21.94 26.87
C LEU A 303 -0.48 -23.04 27.05
N SER A 304 -1.11 -23.07 28.20
CA SER A 304 -2.28 -23.90 28.47
C SER A 304 -3.54 -23.34 27.80
N ASP A 305 -4.58 -24.15 27.67
CA ASP A 305 -5.88 -23.72 27.09
C ASP A 305 -6.47 -22.52 27.83
N VAL A 306 -6.34 -22.48 29.17
CA VAL A 306 -6.84 -21.40 30.03
C VAL A 306 -6.05 -20.10 29.77
N GLU A 307 -4.72 -20.18 29.64
CA GLU A 307 -3.89 -19.01 29.33
C GLU A 307 -4.22 -18.45 27.93
N VAL A 308 -4.40 -19.33 26.95
CA VAL A 308 -4.82 -18.93 25.60
C VAL A 308 -6.19 -18.26 25.63
N GLU A 309 -7.16 -18.81 26.39
CA GLU A 309 -8.48 -18.21 26.56
C GLU A 309 -8.40 -16.80 27.17
N GLU A 310 -7.63 -16.63 28.27
CA GLU A 310 -7.46 -15.33 28.93
C GLU A 310 -6.81 -14.28 28.02
N LEU A 311 -5.76 -14.66 27.30
CA LEU A 311 -5.07 -13.77 26.38
C LEU A 311 -5.98 -13.33 25.22
N LEU A 312 -6.73 -14.27 24.66
CA LEU A 312 -7.69 -13.96 23.59
C LEU A 312 -8.83 -13.03 24.08
N LYS A 313 -9.33 -13.24 25.29
CA LYS A 313 -10.33 -12.34 25.88
C LYS A 313 -9.80 -10.91 26.00
N ARG A 314 -8.51 -10.72 26.31
CA ARG A 314 -7.88 -9.38 26.32
C ARG A 314 -7.83 -8.74 24.93
N MET A 315 -7.76 -9.55 23.87
CA MET A 315 -7.81 -9.09 22.49
C MET A 315 -9.24 -8.95 21.94
N GLY A 316 -10.26 -9.06 22.80
CA GLY A 316 -11.65 -8.83 22.47
C GLY A 316 -12.41 -10.06 21.96
N TYR A 317 -11.82 -11.24 21.98
CA TYR A 317 -12.50 -12.48 21.58
C TYR A 317 -13.37 -13.06 22.70
N ASN A 318 -14.41 -13.79 22.32
CA ASN A 318 -15.06 -14.73 23.24
C ASN A 318 -14.55 -16.15 22.93
N VAL A 319 -14.27 -16.93 23.95
CA VAL A 319 -13.68 -18.26 23.79
C VAL A 319 -14.46 -19.26 24.61
N ARG A 320 -14.69 -20.45 24.05
CA ARG A 320 -15.24 -21.62 24.77
C ARG A 320 -14.28 -22.79 24.58
N ILE A 321 -13.99 -23.49 25.67
CA ILE A 321 -13.16 -24.69 25.66
C ILE A 321 -14.07 -25.91 25.56
N GLU A 322 -13.97 -26.69 24.49
CA GLU A 322 -14.72 -27.92 24.24
C GLU A 322 -13.73 -29.09 24.03
N GLY A 323 -13.37 -29.75 25.14
CA GLY A 323 -12.32 -30.78 25.12
C GLY A 323 -10.96 -30.19 24.80
N GLU A 324 -10.33 -30.61 23.68
CA GLU A 324 -9.05 -30.07 23.19
C GLU A 324 -9.23 -28.91 22.20
N ILE A 325 -10.46 -28.54 21.87
CA ILE A 325 -10.77 -27.51 20.87
C ILE A 325 -11.20 -26.23 21.58
N LEU A 326 -10.58 -25.13 21.18
CA LEU A 326 -11.03 -23.79 21.51
C LEU A 326 -11.91 -23.28 20.36
N GLU A 327 -13.18 -23.02 20.68
CA GLU A 327 -14.09 -22.32 19.79
C GLU A 327 -14.02 -20.83 20.10
N ILE A 328 -13.55 -20.05 19.13
CA ILE A 328 -13.23 -18.63 19.25
C ILE A 328 -14.25 -17.83 18.44
N GLU A 329 -15.00 -16.96 19.12
CA GLU A 329 -15.87 -15.98 18.49
C GLU A 329 -15.06 -14.72 18.17
N VAL A 330 -14.74 -14.50 16.90
CA VAL A 330 -14.07 -13.31 16.40
C VAL A 330 -15.09 -12.18 16.27
N PRO A 331 -14.88 -11.02 16.91
CA PRO A 331 -15.83 -9.91 16.83
C PRO A 331 -16.06 -9.44 15.39
N PRO A 332 -17.27 -8.98 15.04
CA PRO A 332 -17.61 -8.60 13.66
C PRO A 332 -16.85 -7.36 13.12
N TYR A 333 -16.15 -6.64 13.97
CA TYR A 333 -15.27 -5.53 13.59
C TYR A 333 -13.82 -5.96 13.30
N ARG A 334 -13.41 -7.20 13.64
CA ARG A 334 -12.09 -7.77 13.35
C ARG A 334 -12.13 -8.42 11.97
N VAL A 335 -11.80 -7.62 10.97
CA VAL A 335 -11.79 -8.03 9.55
C VAL A 335 -10.48 -8.65 9.10
N ASP A 336 -9.47 -8.55 9.93
CA ASP A 336 -8.09 -9.01 9.76
C ASP A 336 -7.91 -10.50 10.10
N VAL A 337 -8.79 -11.08 10.92
CA VAL A 337 -8.64 -12.44 11.41
C VAL A 337 -9.22 -13.45 10.43
N GLU A 338 -8.36 -14.19 9.72
CA GLU A 338 -8.75 -15.22 8.77
C GLU A 338 -8.58 -16.65 9.32
N GLY A 339 -7.56 -16.89 10.16
CA GLY A 339 -7.24 -18.22 10.65
C GLY A 339 -6.39 -18.29 11.90
N VAL A 340 -5.74 -19.44 12.08
CA VAL A 340 -4.95 -19.76 13.29
C VAL A 340 -3.75 -18.83 13.47
N VAL A 341 -3.10 -18.42 12.39
CA VAL A 341 -1.90 -17.57 12.45
C VAL A 341 -2.22 -16.17 12.96
N ASP A 342 -3.38 -15.61 12.56
CA ASP A 342 -3.83 -14.30 13.01
C ASP A 342 -4.20 -14.33 14.50
N VAL A 343 -4.86 -15.41 14.92
CA VAL A 343 -5.15 -15.65 16.34
C VAL A 343 -3.87 -15.81 17.15
N ALA A 344 -2.86 -16.52 16.62
CA ALA A 344 -1.56 -16.67 17.26
C ALA A 344 -0.82 -15.32 17.37
N GLU A 345 -0.91 -14.46 16.37
CA GLU A 345 -0.36 -13.09 16.43
C GLU A 345 -0.99 -12.29 17.56
N ASP A 346 -2.32 -12.30 17.70
CA ASP A 346 -3.01 -11.60 18.78
C ASP A 346 -2.60 -12.12 20.17
N ILE A 347 -2.39 -13.43 20.29
CA ILE A 347 -1.86 -14.01 21.52
C ILE A 347 -0.43 -13.51 21.78
N ALA A 348 0.42 -13.42 20.75
CA ALA A 348 1.77 -12.87 20.89
C ALA A 348 1.75 -11.41 21.35
N ILE A 349 0.84 -10.59 20.82
CA ILE A 349 0.61 -9.21 21.26
C ILE A 349 0.17 -9.16 22.73
N ALA A 350 -0.78 -10.00 23.12
CA ALA A 350 -1.28 -10.05 24.48
C ALA A 350 -0.25 -10.54 25.50
N VAL A 351 0.60 -11.50 25.12
CA VAL A 351 1.76 -11.97 25.90
C VAL A 351 2.80 -10.86 26.03
N GLY A 352 3.09 -10.17 24.93
CA GLY A 352 4.21 -9.27 24.72
C GLY A 352 5.38 -9.98 24.02
N TYR A 353 5.79 -9.44 22.88
CA TYR A 353 6.87 -10.03 22.07
C TYR A 353 8.18 -10.20 22.83
N GLU A 354 8.47 -9.31 23.80
CA GLU A 354 9.64 -9.37 24.68
C GLU A 354 9.68 -10.59 25.59
N ARG A 355 8.54 -11.27 25.78
CA ARG A 355 8.42 -12.50 26.59
C ARG A 355 8.53 -13.78 25.77
N LEU A 356 8.54 -13.67 24.44
CA LEU A 356 8.74 -14.83 23.57
C LEU A 356 10.24 -15.15 23.50
N ASN A 357 10.61 -16.40 23.80
CA ASN A 357 12.00 -16.84 23.77
C ASN A 357 12.48 -17.03 22.31
N PRO A 358 13.45 -16.25 21.84
CA PRO A 358 13.99 -16.44 20.50
C PRO A 358 14.82 -17.72 20.43
N THR A 359 14.61 -18.50 19.39
CA THR A 359 15.41 -19.69 19.09
C THR A 359 16.16 -19.50 17.78
N LEU A 360 17.43 -19.88 17.75
CA LEU A 360 18.19 -19.89 16.50
C LEU A 360 17.67 -21.00 15.61
N TRP A 361 17.27 -20.63 14.41
CA TRP A 361 16.91 -21.59 13.39
C TRP A 361 18.14 -22.39 12.96
N GLN A 362 18.04 -23.73 13.00
CA GLN A 362 19.05 -24.62 12.50
C GLN A 362 18.63 -25.12 11.11
N PRO A 363 19.27 -24.65 10.04
CA PRO A 363 18.93 -25.08 8.70
C PRO A 363 19.25 -26.56 8.50
N GLY A 364 18.28 -27.35 8.06
CA GLY A 364 18.44 -28.75 7.72
C GLY A 364 19.25 -28.99 6.44
N MET A 365 19.53 -27.93 5.67
CA MET A 365 20.25 -27.99 4.39
C MET A 365 21.30 -26.88 4.33
N ARG A 366 22.43 -27.17 3.65
CA ARG A 366 23.39 -26.13 3.27
C ARG A 366 22.84 -25.36 2.07
N GLY A 367 22.83 -24.03 2.18
CA GLY A 367 22.53 -23.17 1.06
C GLY A 367 23.68 -23.14 0.04
N GLU A 368 23.34 -22.94 -1.22
CA GLU A 368 24.30 -22.66 -2.29
C GLU A 368 23.99 -21.30 -2.94
N TYR A 369 25.03 -20.67 -3.47
CA TYR A 369 24.82 -19.48 -4.30
C TYR A 369 24.17 -19.88 -5.63
N HIS A 370 23.17 -19.12 -6.04
CA HIS A 370 22.63 -19.22 -7.38
C HIS A 370 23.75 -19.02 -8.42
N GLY A 371 23.68 -19.72 -9.56
CA GLY A 371 24.73 -19.71 -10.58
C GLY A 371 25.13 -18.30 -11.04
N LEU A 372 24.16 -17.42 -11.28
CA LEU A 372 24.40 -16.03 -11.65
C LEU A 372 25.14 -15.24 -10.55
N THR A 373 24.77 -15.45 -9.29
CA THR A 373 25.46 -14.85 -8.14
C THR A 373 26.90 -15.30 -8.05
N ARG A 374 27.16 -16.58 -8.28
CA ARG A 374 28.53 -17.17 -8.29
C ARG A 374 29.38 -16.54 -9.41
N LEU A 375 28.82 -16.46 -10.62
CA LEU A 375 29.45 -15.83 -11.76
C LEU A 375 29.76 -14.35 -11.48
N SER A 376 28.78 -13.58 -11.01
CA SER A 376 28.93 -12.17 -10.67
C SER A 376 30.03 -11.93 -9.62
N ARG A 377 30.12 -12.79 -8.59
CA ARG A 377 31.21 -12.70 -7.59
C ARG A 377 32.60 -12.92 -8.22
N SER A 378 32.74 -13.90 -9.11
CA SER A 378 34.01 -14.16 -9.82
C SER A 378 34.40 -12.97 -10.70
N ILE A 379 33.45 -12.41 -11.42
CA ILE A 379 33.65 -11.22 -12.26
C ILE A 379 34.10 -10.01 -11.43
N ARG A 380 33.45 -9.75 -10.30
CA ARG A 380 33.84 -8.67 -9.37
C ARG A 380 35.30 -8.77 -8.93
N LEU A 381 35.70 -9.94 -8.50
CA LEU A 381 37.11 -10.17 -8.05
C LEU A 381 38.11 -9.94 -9.18
N ILE A 382 37.80 -10.37 -10.39
CA ILE A 382 38.65 -10.15 -11.57
C ILE A 382 38.75 -8.66 -11.89
N LEU A 383 37.63 -7.93 -11.95
CA LEU A 383 37.59 -6.52 -12.32
C LEU A 383 38.22 -5.61 -11.26
N VAL A 384 37.99 -5.89 -9.98
CA VAL A 384 38.69 -5.20 -8.89
C VAL A 384 40.19 -5.42 -8.98
N GLY A 385 40.65 -6.65 -9.29
CA GLY A 385 42.05 -6.96 -9.56
C GLY A 385 42.64 -6.23 -10.76
N LEU A 386 41.83 -5.83 -11.73
CA LEU A 386 42.23 -5.02 -12.89
C LEU A 386 42.13 -3.50 -12.62
N GLY A 387 41.82 -3.10 -11.37
CA GLY A 387 41.77 -1.70 -10.96
C GLY A 387 40.45 -1.00 -11.27
N PHE A 388 39.38 -1.73 -11.54
CA PHE A 388 38.03 -1.16 -11.67
C PHE A 388 37.36 -0.97 -10.32
N THR A 389 36.61 0.11 -10.17
CA THR A 389 35.72 0.40 -9.04
C THR A 389 34.30 -0.08 -9.34
N GLU A 390 33.73 -0.90 -8.49
CA GLU A 390 32.29 -1.25 -8.61
C GLU A 390 31.44 -0.08 -8.20
N VAL A 391 30.41 0.20 -9.01
CA VAL A 391 29.42 1.25 -8.76
C VAL A 391 28.03 0.65 -8.84
N MET A 392 27.05 1.33 -8.24
CA MET A 392 25.64 0.95 -8.30
C MET A 392 24.81 2.19 -8.59
N ARG A 393 24.09 2.16 -9.69
CA ARG A 393 23.20 3.23 -10.13
C ARG A 393 21.75 2.77 -10.06
N LEU A 394 20.83 3.73 -10.12
CA LEU A 394 19.40 3.44 -10.20
C LEU A 394 19.06 2.76 -11.52
N SER A 395 18.12 1.83 -11.50
CA SER A 395 17.54 1.25 -12.73
C SER A 395 16.66 2.23 -13.50
N LEU A 396 16.20 3.29 -12.84
CA LEU A 396 15.53 4.41 -13.48
C LEU A 396 16.53 5.44 -13.99
N THR A 397 16.26 6.01 -15.16
CA THR A 397 17.11 6.98 -15.82
C THR A 397 16.29 8.06 -16.53
N SER A 398 16.98 9.03 -17.14
CA SER A 398 16.38 10.16 -17.83
C SER A 398 16.04 9.83 -19.29
N PRO A 399 14.85 10.21 -19.78
CA PRO A 399 14.53 10.13 -21.19
C PRO A 399 15.54 10.85 -22.10
N GLN A 400 16.03 12.03 -21.68
CA GLN A 400 16.99 12.86 -22.42
C GLN A 400 18.34 12.17 -22.57
N LEU A 401 18.81 11.48 -21.52
CA LEU A 401 20.04 10.68 -21.61
C LEU A 401 19.89 9.59 -22.66
N LEU A 402 18.78 8.87 -22.66
CA LEU A 402 18.53 7.80 -23.64
C LEU A 402 18.34 8.32 -25.07
N GLU A 403 17.76 9.50 -25.24
CA GLU A 403 17.71 10.18 -26.54
C GLU A 403 19.12 10.52 -27.05
N THR A 404 19.99 11.03 -26.17
CA THR A 404 21.38 11.32 -26.50
C THR A 404 22.16 10.09 -26.97
N LEU A 405 21.86 8.94 -26.36
CA LEU A 405 22.48 7.66 -26.69
C LEU A 405 21.80 6.92 -27.85
N GLY A 406 20.64 7.41 -28.32
CA GLY A 406 19.85 6.73 -29.36
C GLY A 406 19.15 5.46 -28.86
N LEU A 407 18.91 5.34 -27.54
CA LEU A 407 18.30 4.17 -26.87
C LEU A 407 16.85 4.42 -26.41
N ARG A 408 16.29 5.60 -26.71
CA ARG A 408 14.95 6.00 -26.21
C ARG A 408 13.85 5.03 -26.65
N GLY A 409 13.95 4.48 -27.87
CA GLY A 409 12.97 3.54 -28.42
C GLY A 409 12.90 2.18 -27.69
N GLU A 410 13.97 1.82 -26.98
CA GLU A 410 14.06 0.57 -26.22
C GLU A 410 13.55 0.71 -24.77
N ALA A 411 13.32 1.94 -24.30
CA ALA A 411 12.97 2.23 -22.91
C ALA A 411 11.48 2.02 -22.62
N LEU A 412 11.18 1.62 -21.36
CA LEU A 412 9.84 1.61 -20.81
C LEU A 412 9.64 2.80 -19.88
N GLU A 413 8.48 3.44 -19.98
CA GLU A 413 8.12 4.57 -19.14
C GLU A 413 7.35 4.12 -17.89
N VAL A 414 7.62 4.79 -16.77
CA VAL A 414 6.85 4.65 -15.53
C VAL A 414 5.63 5.55 -15.63
N LEU A 415 4.43 5.01 -15.38
CA LEU A 415 3.17 5.77 -15.48
C LEU A 415 3.12 6.97 -14.51
N ASN A 416 3.61 6.80 -13.28
CA ASN A 416 3.55 7.80 -12.22
C ASN A 416 4.95 8.02 -11.61
N PRO A 417 5.90 8.61 -12.35
CA PRO A 417 7.24 8.81 -11.83
C PRO A 417 7.22 9.87 -10.71
N VAL A 418 8.00 9.65 -9.67
CA VAL A 418 8.18 10.62 -8.57
C VAL A 418 8.96 11.85 -9.06
N GLN A 419 9.90 11.63 -10.00
CA GLN A 419 10.72 12.67 -10.61
C GLN A 419 10.80 12.43 -12.13
N VAL A 420 10.73 13.49 -12.92
CA VAL A 420 10.76 13.42 -14.39
C VAL A 420 12.11 12.91 -14.91
N GLU A 421 13.18 13.24 -14.20
CA GLU A 421 14.55 12.82 -14.51
C GLU A 421 14.77 11.31 -14.34
N TYR A 422 13.90 10.63 -13.61
CA TYR A 422 13.95 9.18 -13.34
C TYR A 422 12.62 8.51 -13.71
N SER A 423 12.19 8.75 -14.96
CA SER A 423 10.87 8.31 -15.44
C SER A 423 10.90 7.11 -16.39
N VAL A 424 12.08 6.61 -16.75
CA VAL A 424 12.22 5.46 -17.66
C VAL A 424 13.16 4.41 -17.09
N LEU A 425 12.87 3.14 -17.38
CA LEU A 425 13.78 2.04 -17.06
C LEU A 425 14.96 2.04 -18.05
N ARG A 426 16.17 1.80 -17.54
CA ARG A 426 17.38 1.74 -18.37
C ARG A 426 17.39 0.48 -19.23
N PRO A 427 17.54 0.59 -20.57
CA PRO A 427 17.70 -0.55 -21.46
C PRO A 427 19.15 -1.03 -21.53
N ALA A 428 20.10 -0.25 -21.01
CA ALA A 428 21.53 -0.52 -21.02
C ALA A 428 22.21 0.06 -19.78
N ILE A 429 23.15 -0.67 -19.18
CA ILE A 429 23.97 -0.19 -18.04
C ILE A 429 24.91 0.93 -18.46
N VAL A 430 25.42 0.87 -19.69
CA VAL A 430 26.29 1.91 -20.26
C VAL A 430 25.68 3.31 -20.14
N ALA A 431 24.36 3.45 -20.26
CA ALA A 431 23.70 4.74 -20.06
C ALA A 431 23.94 5.30 -18.66
N SER A 432 23.77 4.45 -17.63
CA SER A 432 24.00 4.83 -16.23
C SER A 432 25.47 5.11 -15.93
N LEU A 433 26.40 4.38 -16.54
CA LEU A 433 27.84 4.62 -16.38
C LEU A 433 28.29 5.94 -17.00
N LEU A 434 27.78 6.28 -18.19
CA LEU A 434 28.07 7.56 -18.83
C LEU A 434 27.54 8.75 -18.02
N ASP A 435 26.33 8.61 -17.43
CA ASP A 435 25.79 9.60 -16.50
C ASP A 435 26.67 9.76 -15.24
N LEU A 436 27.13 8.64 -14.68
CA LEU A 436 28.06 8.65 -13.54
C LEU A 436 29.35 9.40 -13.88
N LEU A 437 29.94 9.14 -15.04
CA LEU A 437 31.19 9.79 -15.48
C LEU A 437 31.00 11.30 -15.67
N THR A 438 29.83 11.74 -16.13
CA THR A 438 29.50 13.16 -16.25
C THR A 438 29.57 13.88 -14.89
N GLY A 439 29.08 13.27 -13.82
CA GLY A 439 29.19 13.78 -12.46
C GLY A 439 30.60 13.69 -11.86
N ASN A 440 31.48 12.86 -12.43
CA ASN A 440 32.81 12.53 -11.91
C ASN A 440 33.97 12.96 -12.86
N LYS A 441 33.73 13.85 -13.79
CA LYS A 441 34.72 14.29 -14.78
C LYS A 441 36.01 14.92 -14.20
N HIS A 442 35.94 15.39 -12.95
CA HIS A 442 37.08 15.99 -12.25
C HIS A 442 37.85 15.00 -11.37
N SER A 443 37.46 13.75 -11.34
CA SER A 443 38.16 12.70 -10.61
C SER A 443 39.54 12.45 -11.19
N PRO A 444 40.53 12.01 -10.36
CA PRO A 444 41.83 11.54 -10.86
C PRO A 444 41.66 10.43 -11.90
N LYS A 445 42.44 10.52 -12.98
CA LYS A 445 42.39 9.57 -14.07
C LYS A 445 43.52 8.53 -13.98
N PRO A 446 43.33 7.34 -14.55
CA PRO A 446 42.15 6.87 -15.27
C PRO A 446 40.94 6.58 -14.32
N VAL A 447 39.73 6.92 -14.74
CA VAL A 447 38.49 6.50 -14.08
C VAL A 447 38.03 5.18 -14.72
N LYS A 448 38.12 4.09 -13.97
CA LYS A 448 37.72 2.75 -14.39
C LYS A 448 36.58 2.27 -13.51
N VAL A 449 35.37 2.14 -14.06
CA VAL A 449 34.18 1.74 -13.30
C VAL A 449 33.47 0.57 -13.96
N PHE A 450 32.81 -0.24 -13.13
CA PHE A 450 31.92 -1.28 -13.61
C PHE A 450 30.66 -1.36 -12.74
N GLU A 451 29.58 -1.86 -13.33
CA GLU A 451 28.34 -2.16 -12.63
C GLU A 451 27.80 -3.50 -13.10
N ILE A 452 27.34 -4.33 -12.15
CA ILE A 452 26.52 -5.50 -12.42
C ILE A 452 25.12 -5.21 -11.94
N GLY A 453 24.14 -5.29 -12.83
CA GLY A 453 22.76 -5.00 -12.47
C GLY A 453 21.74 -5.29 -13.58
N PRO A 454 20.45 -5.15 -13.27
CA PRO A 454 19.39 -5.41 -14.21
C PRO A 454 19.22 -4.29 -15.22
N ILE A 455 18.83 -4.68 -16.43
CA ILE A 455 18.25 -3.80 -17.45
C ILE A 455 16.85 -4.28 -17.82
N VAL A 456 16.03 -3.37 -18.31
CA VAL A 456 14.71 -3.69 -18.87
C VAL A 456 14.59 -3.00 -20.22
N ALA A 457 14.44 -3.77 -21.27
CA ALA A 457 14.39 -3.25 -22.64
C ALA A 457 13.15 -3.73 -23.39
N ARG A 458 12.59 -2.83 -24.21
CA ARG A 458 11.57 -3.19 -25.20
C ARG A 458 12.27 -3.80 -26.40
N VAL A 459 11.81 -4.96 -26.81
CA VAL A 459 12.27 -5.68 -28.00
C VAL A 459 11.09 -6.03 -28.90
N GLU A 460 11.38 -6.48 -30.10
CA GLU A 460 10.34 -7.02 -30.98
C GLU A 460 9.68 -8.25 -30.30
N GLY A 461 8.38 -8.17 -30.07
CA GLY A 461 7.60 -9.23 -29.40
C GLY A 461 7.43 -9.07 -27.89
N GLY A 462 7.97 -8.02 -27.24
CA GLY A 462 7.72 -7.80 -25.81
C GLY A 462 8.77 -7.01 -25.03
N VAL A 463 8.98 -7.45 -23.80
CA VAL A 463 9.93 -6.85 -22.85
C VAL A 463 10.91 -7.92 -22.42
N VAL A 464 12.19 -7.55 -22.33
CA VAL A 464 13.28 -8.41 -21.83
C VAL A 464 13.88 -7.79 -20.58
N GLU A 465 14.00 -8.59 -19.54
CA GLU A 465 14.83 -8.32 -18.37
C GLU A 465 16.11 -9.13 -18.47
N ASP A 466 17.25 -8.51 -18.22
CA ASP A 466 18.56 -9.17 -18.30
C ASP A 466 19.51 -8.60 -17.25
N GLU A 467 20.27 -9.46 -16.62
CA GLU A 467 21.35 -9.04 -15.71
C GLU A 467 22.60 -8.81 -16.55
N ARG A 468 23.14 -7.60 -16.53
CA ARG A 468 24.29 -7.23 -17.33
C ARG A 468 25.46 -6.72 -16.51
N LEU A 469 26.65 -6.91 -17.05
CA LEU A 469 27.85 -6.23 -16.66
C LEU A 469 28.08 -5.06 -17.60
N GLY A 470 28.20 -3.86 -17.07
CA GLY A 470 28.69 -2.69 -17.79
C GLY A 470 30.08 -2.29 -17.31
N LEU A 471 30.96 -1.88 -18.22
CA LEU A 471 32.26 -1.30 -17.92
C LEU A 471 32.41 0.04 -18.63
N ALA A 472 33.14 0.95 -17.98
CA ALA A 472 33.56 2.21 -18.62
C ALA A 472 34.97 2.60 -18.15
N VAL A 473 35.76 3.11 -19.11
CA VAL A 473 37.10 3.68 -18.89
C VAL A 473 37.10 5.07 -19.44
N MET A 474 37.52 6.05 -18.64
CA MET A 474 37.69 7.46 -19.00
C MET A 474 39.09 7.92 -18.61
N ASP A 475 39.85 8.46 -19.55
CA ASP A 475 41.22 8.95 -19.33
C ASP A 475 41.49 10.14 -20.28
N ASP A 476 42.68 10.76 -20.21
CA ASP A 476 43.12 11.80 -21.14
C ASP A 476 43.25 11.25 -22.58
N GLU A 477 43.68 10.01 -22.72
CA GLU A 477 43.72 9.25 -23.97
C GLU A 477 43.07 7.88 -23.73
N VAL A 478 42.10 7.52 -24.54
CA VAL A 478 41.42 6.21 -24.49
C VAL A 478 41.30 5.64 -25.90
N SER A 479 41.68 4.38 -26.00
CA SER A 479 41.57 3.59 -27.22
C SER A 479 40.64 2.40 -27.05
N TYR A 480 40.33 1.72 -28.15
CA TYR A 480 39.53 0.49 -28.12
C TYR A 480 40.17 -0.60 -27.25
N GLU A 481 41.50 -0.66 -27.21
CA GLU A 481 42.28 -1.64 -26.44
C GLU A 481 42.09 -1.49 -24.94
N ASP A 482 41.81 -0.28 -24.44
CA ASP A 482 41.63 -0.02 -23.00
C ASP A 482 40.36 -0.67 -22.42
N ILE A 483 39.38 -0.92 -23.26
CA ILE A 483 38.19 -1.69 -22.87
C ILE A 483 38.25 -3.13 -23.35
N GLN A 484 38.94 -3.41 -24.46
CA GLN A 484 39.12 -4.74 -25.00
C GLN A 484 39.92 -5.63 -24.05
N ALA A 485 41.06 -5.14 -23.56
CA ALA A 485 41.97 -5.91 -22.72
C ALA A 485 41.31 -6.45 -21.44
N PRO A 486 40.62 -5.63 -20.62
CA PRO A 486 39.93 -6.14 -19.42
C PRO A 486 38.78 -7.12 -19.73
N VAL A 487 38.01 -6.88 -20.79
CA VAL A 487 36.94 -7.79 -21.23
C VAL A 487 37.53 -9.14 -21.67
N TYR A 488 38.60 -9.12 -22.47
CA TYR A 488 39.24 -10.35 -22.94
C TYR A 488 39.89 -11.12 -21.81
N TYR A 489 40.57 -10.43 -20.87
CA TYR A 489 41.14 -11.05 -19.69
C TYR A 489 40.05 -11.71 -18.86
N MET A 490 38.98 -11.01 -18.56
CA MET A 490 37.87 -11.54 -17.77
C MET A 490 37.27 -12.80 -18.40
N LEU A 491 36.94 -12.76 -19.70
CA LEU A 491 36.35 -13.92 -20.38
C LEU A 491 37.29 -15.12 -20.41
N ARG A 492 38.61 -14.91 -20.64
CA ARG A 492 39.62 -15.94 -20.62
C ARG A 492 39.81 -16.53 -19.21
N ALA A 493 39.82 -15.67 -18.18
CA ALA A 493 39.93 -16.12 -16.79
C ALA A 493 38.72 -16.96 -16.34
N LEU A 494 37.56 -16.73 -16.97
CA LEU A 494 36.35 -17.55 -16.79
C LEU A 494 36.34 -18.83 -17.66
N GLY A 495 37.39 -19.07 -18.48
CA GLY A 495 37.47 -20.21 -19.35
C GLY A 495 36.61 -20.14 -20.61
N VAL A 496 36.13 -18.94 -20.99
CA VAL A 496 35.23 -18.75 -22.13
C VAL A 496 36.01 -18.59 -23.43
N ASN A 497 35.71 -19.40 -24.44
CA ASN A 497 36.17 -19.21 -25.81
C ASN A 497 35.22 -18.28 -26.55
N PHE A 498 35.70 -17.18 -27.03
CA PHE A 498 34.92 -16.14 -27.70
C PHE A 498 35.60 -15.63 -28.98
N THR A 499 34.79 -15.02 -29.82
CA THR A 499 35.24 -14.24 -30.97
C THR A 499 34.67 -12.83 -30.90
N VAL A 500 35.32 -11.88 -31.57
CA VAL A 500 34.81 -10.52 -31.71
C VAL A 500 34.58 -10.22 -33.17
N ARG A 501 33.40 -9.65 -33.48
CA ARG A 501 33.01 -9.24 -34.84
C ARG A 501 32.77 -7.75 -34.86
N PRO A 502 33.01 -7.08 -36.01
CA PRO A 502 32.62 -5.67 -36.17
C PRO A 502 31.12 -5.49 -35.86
N ALA A 503 30.81 -4.44 -35.13
CA ALA A 503 29.44 -4.09 -34.77
C ALA A 503 29.23 -2.57 -34.88
N THR A 504 27.97 -2.15 -34.79
CA THR A 504 27.58 -0.75 -34.75
C THR A 504 26.55 -0.54 -33.66
N THR A 505 26.67 0.56 -32.90
CA THR A 505 25.66 1.02 -31.97
C THR A 505 25.38 2.51 -32.23
N PRO A 506 24.26 3.04 -31.75
CA PRO A 506 23.97 4.45 -31.92
C PRO A 506 24.98 5.36 -31.19
N TYR A 507 25.63 4.90 -30.13
CA TYR A 507 26.50 5.69 -29.24
C TYR A 507 28.00 5.38 -29.33
N THR A 508 28.43 4.37 -30.09
CA THR A 508 29.86 4.05 -30.27
C THR A 508 30.35 4.34 -31.69
N ILE A 509 31.66 4.56 -31.84
CA ILE A 509 32.30 4.89 -33.11
C ILE A 509 32.25 3.69 -34.06
N ASN A 510 31.78 3.91 -35.30
CA ASN A 510 31.79 2.90 -36.33
C ASN A 510 33.23 2.52 -36.69
N GLY A 511 33.53 1.22 -36.78
CA GLY A 511 34.89 0.71 -37.02
C GLY A 511 35.74 0.58 -35.75
N ARG A 512 35.25 1.12 -34.60
CA ARG A 512 35.87 0.95 -33.29
C ARG A 512 34.87 0.36 -32.30
N THR A 513 33.99 -0.51 -32.79
CA THR A 513 32.97 -1.21 -32.02
C THR A 513 32.99 -2.68 -32.41
N GLY A 514 33.01 -3.54 -31.42
CA GLY A 514 32.95 -4.99 -31.57
C GLY A 514 31.78 -5.61 -30.78
N GLU A 515 31.22 -6.70 -31.31
CA GLU A 515 30.34 -7.58 -30.53
C GLU A 515 31.08 -8.82 -30.09
N VAL A 516 30.92 -9.18 -28.85
CA VAL A 516 31.45 -10.42 -28.27
C VAL A 516 30.47 -11.57 -28.55
N VAL A 517 31.00 -12.64 -29.15
CA VAL A 517 30.22 -13.83 -29.55
C VAL A 517 30.82 -15.09 -28.95
N VAL A 518 30.00 -15.91 -28.34
CA VAL A 518 30.33 -17.22 -27.77
C VAL A 518 29.37 -18.25 -28.34
N GLY A 519 29.89 -19.35 -28.92
CA GLY A 519 29.03 -20.40 -29.47
C GLY A 519 28.05 -19.91 -30.56
N GLY A 520 28.34 -18.79 -31.23
CA GLY A 520 27.44 -18.15 -32.19
C GLY A 520 26.43 -17.16 -31.56
N VAL A 521 26.35 -17.10 -30.23
CA VAL A 521 25.43 -16.22 -29.48
C VAL A 521 26.12 -14.90 -29.14
N LYS A 522 25.48 -13.76 -29.46
CA LYS A 522 25.93 -12.43 -29.05
C LYS A 522 25.76 -12.26 -27.53
N LEU A 523 26.88 -12.08 -26.82
CA LEU A 523 26.91 -11.79 -25.39
C LEU A 523 26.78 -10.31 -25.08
N GLY A 524 27.41 -9.45 -25.91
CA GLY A 524 27.46 -8.03 -25.62
C GLY A 524 28.27 -7.24 -26.64
N ILE A 525 28.60 -6.01 -26.28
CA ILE A 525 29.36 -5.06 -27.12
C ILE A 525 30.51 -4.45 -26.32
N LEU A 526 31.50 -3.94 -27.03
CA LEU A 526 32.55 -3.05 -26.53
C LEU A 526 32.94 -2.04 -27.60
N GLY A 527 33.36 -0.85 -27.19
CA GLY A 527 33.78 0.18 -28.18
C GLY A 527 34.05 1.54 -27.56
N GLU A 528 34.60 2.44 -28.36
CA GLU A 528 34.79 3.84 -28.01
C GLU A 528 33.51 4.63 -28.21
N VAL A 529 33.17 5.50 -27.26
CA VAL A 529 31.99 6.38 -27.33
C VAL A 529 32.21 7.47 -28.36
N LYS A 530 31.17 7.78 -29.15
CA LYS A 530 31.22 8.83 -30.18
C LYS A 530 31.50 10.22 -29.58
N PRO A 531 32.38 11.04 -30.20
CA PRO A 531 32.63 12.41 -29.75
C PRO A 531 31.36 13.25 -29.63
N GLU A 532 30.39 13.09 -30.54
CA GLU A 532 29.13 13.85 -30.54
C GLU A 532 28.25 13.48 -29.33
N VAL A 533 28.36 12.24 -28.84
CA VAL A 533 27.68 11.79 -27.61
C VAL A 533 28.35 12.38 -26.38
N LEU A 534 29.69 12.35 -26.34
CA LEU A 534 30.48 12.92 -25.24
C LEU A 534 30.24 14.44 -25.12
N GLU A 535 30.21 15.16 -26.23
CA GLU A 535 29.92 16.60 -26.28
C GLU A 535 28.53 16.92 -25.71
N LYS A 536 27.49 16.17 -26.13
CA LYS A 536 26.13 16.34 -25.60
C LYS A 536 26.04 16.05 -24.10
N LEU A 537 26.83 15.10 -23.60
CA LEU A 537 26.95 14.75 -22.18
C LEU A 537 27.89 15.71 -21.42
N LYS A 538 28.54 16.66 -22.09
CA LYS A 538 29.53 17.56 -21.50
C LYS A 538 30.71 16.83 -20.84
N LEU A 539 31.10 15.69 -21.44
CA LEU A 539 32.29 14.92 -21.09
C LEU A 539 33.42 15.37 -22.02
N GLU A 540 34.49 15.92 -21.43
CA GLU A 540 35.63 16.49 -22.14
C GLU A 540 36.71 15.44 -22.48
N TYR A 541 36.56 14.25 -21.93
CA TYR A 541 37.52 13.14 -22.02
C TYR A 541 36.97 12.00 -22.86
N PRO A 542 37.82 11.31 -23.62
CA PRO A 542 37.41 10.11 -24.35
C PRO A 542 36.99 8.99 -23.35
N VAL A 543 36.02 8.19 -23.79
CA VAL A 543 35.46 7.10 -23.01
C VAL A 543 35.34 5.85 -23.88
N ALA A 544 35.77 4.70 -23.34
CA ALA A 544 35.44 3.40 -23.89
C ALA A 544 34.55 2.62 -22.95
N VAL A 545 33.60 1.86 -23.52
CA VAL A 545 32.57 1.13 -22.76
C VAL A 545 32.42 -0.29 -23.25
N ALA A 546 31.97 -1.17 -22.33
CA ALA A 546 31.53 -2.51 -22.70
C ALA A 546 30.26 -2.85 -21.93
N GLU A 547 29.41 -3.71 -22.52
CA GLU A 547 28.25 -4.27 -21.87
C GLU A 547 28.06 -5.74 -22.26
N ILE A 548 27.94 -6.63 -21.27
CA ILE A 548 27.88 -8.08 -21.43
C ILE A 548 26.68 -8.64 -20.68
N SER A 549 25.85 -9.44 -21.34
CA SER A 549 24.75 -10.21 -20.71
C SER A 549 25.32 -11.34 -19.86
N LEU A 550 25.05 -11.30 -18.57
CA LEU A 550 25.48 -12.35 -17.63
C LEU A 550 24.61 -13.60 -17.70
N GLY A 551 23.34 -13.44 -18.05
CA GLY A 551 22.45 -14.57 -18.29
C GLY A 551 22.96 -15.46 -19.42
N LYS A 552 23.22 -14.86 -20.58
CA LYS A 552 23.77 -15.58 -21.75
C LYS A 552 25.17 -16.10 -21.50
N LEU A 553 26.01 -15.39 -20.77
CA LEU A 553 27.34 -15.85 -20.38
C LEU A 553 27.25 -17.10 -19.49
N LEU A 554 26.34 -17.10 -18.51
CA LEU A 554 26.12 -18.26 -17.65
C LEU A 554 25.62 -19.49 -18.42
N GLU A 555 24.71 -19.27 -19.38
CA GLU A 555 24.24 -20.35 -20.26
C GLU A 555 25.38 -20.96 -21.05
N SER A 556 26.24 -20.14 -21.66
CA SER A 556 27.40 -20.59 -22.42
C SER A 556 28.42 -21.38 -21.59
N LEU A 557 28.50 -21.11 -20.27
CA LEU A 557 29.38 -21.84 -19.33
C LEU A 557 28.80 -23.19 -18.89
N LYS A 558 27.49 -23.42 -19.05
CA LYS A 558 26.84 -24.71 -18.73
C LYS A 558 26.93 -25.74 -19.87
N GLU A 559 27.23 -25.28 -21.07
CA GLU A 559 27.39 -26.14 -22.24
C GLU A 559 28.81 -26.73 -22.36
N TYR A 560 29.72 -26.32 -21.49
CA TYR A 560 31.08 -26.84 -21.32
C TYR A 560 31.25 -27.54 -19.93
#